data_ebadb2cd84c19f0a07de7897e0edbc34
#
_entry.id   ebadb2cd84c19f0a07de7897e0edbc34
#
_cell.length_a   1.000
_cell.length_b   1.000
_cell.length_c   1.000
_cell.angle_alpha   90.00
_cell.angle_beta   90.00
_cell.angle_gamma   90.00
#
_symmetry.space_group_name_H-M   'P 1'
#
loop_
_entity.id
_entity.type
_entity.pdbx_description
1 polymer ?
#
loop_
_entity_poly.entity_id
_entity_poly.type
_entity_poly.pdbx_seq_one_letter_code
_entity_poly.pdbx_strand_id
1 'polypeptide(L)'
;MSTHEQQADPVFDVDADRAAVREAVDAFLDAFRSGPESPQRLDRLRTLLLPQAVVIRTCGLDLGVYDVESFIAPREALLAGGSLVDFHEWSLAGRIDVFGDIAAWFGAYAKEGVHDGEPTAGRGMKSVQLVRTPEGWRISAVAWDDERPGLTLPHA
;
A
#
# COMPACT_ATOMS: atom_id res chain seq x y z
N MET A 1 -2.72 38.63 -33.95
CA MET A 1 -3.72 38.38 -32.87
C MET A 1 -3.42 37.06 -32.24
N SER A 2 -2.90 37.10 -31.00
CA SER A 2 -2.71 35.88 -30.19
C SER A 2 -4.07 35.52 -29.61
N THR A 3 -4.68 34.45 -30.06
CA THR A 3 -5.77 33.82 -29.34
C THR A 3 -5.12 33.15 -28.10
N HIS A 4 -5.26 33.79 -26.96
CA HIS A 4 -5.05 33.09 -25.71
C HIS A 4 -6.18 32.06 -25.61
N GLU A 5 -5.88 30.80 -25.92
CA GLU A 5 -6.72 29.70 -25.46
C GLU A 5 -6.73 29.79 -23.96
N GLN A 6 -7.85 30.19 -23.41
CA GLN A 6 -8.08 30.04 -21.96
C GLN A 6 -8.10 28.56 -21.71
N GLN A 7 -6.98 28.06 -21.15
CA GLN A 7 -6.92 26.72 -20.61
C GLN A 7 -7.92 26.68 -19.46
N ALA A 8 -8.95 25.81 -19.58
CA ALA A 8 -9.94 25.64 -18.52
C ALA A 8 -9.22 25.20 -17.26
N ASP A 9 -9.59 25.78 -16.09
CA ASP A 9 -9.08 25.34 -14.79
C ASP A 9 -9.38 23.85 -14.61
N PRO A 10 -8.42 23.07 -14.07
CA PRO A 10 -8.66 21.64 -13.85
C PRO A 10 -9.82 21.45 -12.86
N VAL A 11 -10.73 20.55 -13.22
CA VAL A 11 -11.85 20.17 -12.36
C VAL A 11 -11.43 18.99 -11.51
N PHE A 12 -11.48 19.16 -10.18
CA PHE A 12 -11.22 18.09 -9.24
C PHE A 12 -12.53 17.40 -8.84
N ASP A 13 -12.57 16.10 -9.00
CA ASP A 13 -13.67 15.26 -8.55
C ASP A 13 -13.20 14.45 -7.33
N VAL A 14 -13.56 14.92 -6.14
CA VAL A 14 -13.12 14.33 -4.87
C VAL A 14 -13.62 12.90 -4.71
N ASP A 15 -14.85 12.60 -5.15
CA ASP A 15 -15.40 11.25 -5.02
C ASP A 15 -14.68 10.26 -5.95
N ALA A 16 -14.39 10.67 -7.18
CA ALA A 16 -13.59 9.87 -8.11
C ALA A 16 -12.15 9.67 -7.60
N ASP A 17 -11.56 10.72 -7.02
CA ASP A 17 -10.21 10.64 -6.44
C ASP A 17 -10.18 9.71 -5.22
N ARG A 18 -11.17 9.79 -4.34
CA ARG A 18 -11.28 8.87 -3.20
C ARG A 18 -11.40 7.42 -3.66
N ALA A 19 -12.21 7.15 -4.68
CA ALA A 19 -12.35 5.81 -5.24
C ALA A 19 -11.04 5.30 -5.83
N ALA A 20 -10.31 6.14 -6.57
CA ALA A 20 -9.01 5.79 -7.15
C ALA A 20 -7.94 5.54 -6.08
N VAL A 21 -7.92 6.33 -5.02
CA VAL A 21 -7.01 6.15 -3.88
C VAL A 21 -7.32 4.84 -3.16
N ARG A 22 -8.58 4.53 -2.90
CA ARG A 22 -8.98 3.25 -2.31
C ARG A 22 -8.56 2.07 -3.15
N GLU A 23 -8.76 2.14 -4.46
CA GLU A 23 -8.34 1.11 -5.40
C GLU A 23 -6.81 0.90 -5.35
N ALA A 24 -6.03 1.99 -5.28
CA ALA A 24 -4.58 1.92 -5.16
C ALA A 24 -4.15 1.25 -3.84
N VAL A 25 -4.78 1.59 -2.72
CA VAL A 25 -4.49 0.98 -1.42
C VAL A 25 -4.83 -0.51 -1.43
N ASP A 26 -6.00 -0.87 -1.96
CA ASP A 26 -6.41 -2.27 -2.02
C ASP A 26 -5.48 -3.08 -2.96
N ALA A 27 -5.05 -2.49 -4.06
CA ALA A 27 -4.07 -3.11 -4.97
C ALA A 27 -2.70 -3.30 -4.29
N PHE A 28 -2.27 -2.33 -3.49
CA PHE A 28 -1.05 -2.43 -2.69
C PHE A 28 -1.13 -3.64 -1.74
N LEU A 29 -2.20 -3.76 -0.97
CA LEU A 29 -2.36 -4.88 -0.03
C LEU A 29 -2.50 -6.22 -0.75
N ASP A 30 -3.28 -6.28 -1.83
CA ASP A 30 -3.50 -7.50 -2.61
C ASP A 30 -2.22 -8.00 -3.30
N ALA A 31 -1.22 -7.15 -3.47
CA ALA A 31 0.07 -7.56 -4.04
C ALA A 31 0.82 -8.58 -3.17
N PHE A 32 0.56 -8.58 -1.85
CA PHE A 32 1.19 -9.49 -0.90
C PHE A 32 0.37 -10.76 -0.73
N ARG A 33 0.35 -11.54 -1.79
CA ARG A 33 -0.37 -12.83 -1.85
C ARG A 33 0.60 -13.91 -2.28
N SER A 34 0.68 -14.99 -1.51
CA SER A 34 1.54 -16.13 -1.84
C SER A 34 1.02 -16.89 -3.05
N GLY A 35 1.90 -17.68 -3.67
CA GLY A 35 1.57 -18.55 -4.77
C GLY A 35 2.37 -18.25 -6.03
N PRO A 36 2.15 -19.04 -7.12
CA PRO A 36 2.95 -18.95 -8.34
C PRO A 36 2.78 -17.63 -9.11
N GLU A 37 1.70 -16.87 -8.84
CA GLU A 37 1.45 -15.57 -9.48
C GLU A 37 2.03 -14.39 -8.71
N SER A 38 2.71 -14.64 -7.57
CA SER A 38 3.27 -13.56 -6.75
C SER A 38 4.27 -12.67 -7.51
N PRO A 39 5.15 -13.18 -8.41
CA PRO A 39 6.03 -12.31 -9.17
C PRO A 39 5.27 -11.29 -10.03
N GLN A 40 4.18 -11.69 -10.68
CA GLN A 40 3.38 -10.79 -11.50
C GLN A 40 2.64 -9.73 -10.66
N ARG A 41 2.15 -10.13 -9.47
CA ARG A 41 1.52 -9.17 -8.54
C ARG A 41 2.51 -8.13 -8.05
N LEU A 42 3.73 -8.55 -7.72
CA LEU A 42 4.78 -7.63 -7.25
C LEU A 42 5.30 -6.74 -8.38
N ASP A 43 5.31 -7.22 -9.63
CA ASP A 43 5.61 -6.35 -10.78
C ASP A 43 4.56 -5.25 -10.95
N ARG A 44 3.28 -5.57 -10.75
CA ARG A 44 2.22 -4.55 -10.72
C ARG A 44 2.40 -3.57 -9.57
N LEU A 45 2.83 -4.05 -8.41
CA LEU A 45 3.15 -3.19 -7.27
C LEU A 45 4.24 -2.18 -7.62
N ARG A 46 5.27 -2.58 -8.35
CA ARG A 46 6.33 -1.66 -8.80
C ARG A 46 5.78 -0.50 -9.62
N THR A 47 4.73 -0.72 -10.41
CA THR A 47 4.09 0.36 -11.19
C THR A 47 3.21 1.25 -10.33
N LEU A 48 2.73 0.77 -9.20
CA LEU A 48 1.89 1.53 -8.27
C LEU A 48 2.70 2.46 -7.37
N LEU A 49 3.95 2.13 -7.10
CA LEU A 49 4.87 2.91 -6.30
C LEU A 49 5.65 3.89 -7.19
N LEU A 50 5.89 5.11 -6.70
CA LEU A 50 6.91 5.95 -7.32
C LEU A 50 8.27 5.25 -7.22
N PRO A 51 9.18 5.43 -8.21
CA PRO A 51 10.52 4.84 -8.12
C PRO A 51 11.29 5.26 -6.86
N GLN A 52 11.01 6.45 -6.33
CA GLN A 52 11.64 7.00 -5.12
C GLN A 52 10.82 6.76 -3.85
N ALA A 53 9.77 5.94 -3.91
CA ALA A 53 8.93 5.68 -2.76
C ALA A 53 9.75 5.10 -1.60
N VAL A 54 9.39 5.50 -0.38
CA VAL A 54 9.95 4.96 0.85
C VAL A 54 8.92 4.10 1.56
N VAL A 55 9.35 2.95 2.06
CA VAL A 55 8.51 2.03 2.83
C VAL A 55 9.18 1.79 4.19
N ILE A 56 8.46 2.03 5.27
CA ILE A 56 9.02 1.98 6.63
C ILE A 56 8.21 0.99 7.48
N ARG A 57 8.93 0.05 8.09
CA ARG A 57 8.37 -0.89 9.06
C ARG A 57 8.81 -0.49 10.46
N THR A 58 7.86 -0.44 11.38
CA THR A 58 8.13 -0.32 12.82
C THR A 58 7.85 -1.66 13.54
N CYS A 59 6.62 -2.00 13.85
CA CYS A 59 6.18 -3.31 14.35
C CYS A 59 6.86 -3.79 15.64
N GLY A 60 7.36 -2.85 16.47
CA GLY A 60 8.09 -3.21 17.70
C GLY A 60 9.47 -3.79 17.43
N LEU A 61 9.97 -3.70 16.22
CA LEU A 61 11.29 -4.17 15.79
C LEU A 61 12.20 -2.97 15.53
N ASP A 62 13.47 -3.24 15.21
CA ASP A 62 14.36 -2.19 14.72
C ASP A 62 13.75 -1.54 13.46
N LEU A 63 13.92 -0.23 13.34
CA LEU A 63 13.36 0.53 12.24
C LEU A 63 13.87 0.01 10.89
N GLY A 64 12.95 -0.48 10.06
CA GLY A 64 13.25 -0.87 8.68
C GLY A 64 12.88 0.24 7.72
N VAL A 65 13.86 0.77 6.98
CA VAL A 65 13.64 1.78 5.95
C VAL A 65 14.07 1.20 4.61
N TYR A 66 13.13 1.12 3.67
CA TYR A 66 13.33 0.43 2.40
C TYR A 66 13.03 1.36 1.23
N ASP A 67 13.81 1.24 0.17
CA ASP A 67 13.39 1.67 -1.16
C ASP A 67 12.51 0.58 -1.81
N VAL A 68 12.07 0.80 -3.05
CA VAL A 68 11.14 -0.11 -3.71
C VAL A 68 11.72 -1.53 -3.81
N GLU A 69 12.94 -1.67 -4.31
CA GLU A 69 13.52 -3.01 -4.55
C GLU A 69 13.96 -3.70 -3.25
N SER A 70 14.51 -2.99 -2.29
CA SER A 70 14.88 -3.58 -1.01
C SER A 70 13.66 -4.01 -0.19
N PHE A 71 12.49 -3.41 -0.47
CA PHE A 71 11.21 -3.84 0.11
C PHE A 71 10.63 -5.05 -0.62
N ILE A 72 10.61 -5.04 -1.95
CA ILE A 72 9.94 -6.07 -2.76
C ILE A 72 10.74 -7.36 -2.85
N ALA A 73 12.06 -7.30 -3.08
CA ALA A 73 12.86 -8.49 -3.37
C ALA A 73 12.79 -9.58 -2.28
N PRO A 74 12.94 -9.27 -0.97
CA PRO A 74 12.81 -10.30 0.07
C PRO A 74 11.39 -10.89 0.15
N ARG A 75 10.37 -10.09 -0.14
CA ARG A 75 8.97 -10.54 -0.11
C ARG A 75 8.64 -11.42 -1.30
N GLU A 76 9.20 -11.15 -2.47
CA GLU A 76 9.06 -12.02 -3.62
C GLU A 76 9.62 -13.42 -3.33
N ALA A 77 10.81 -13.49 -2.76
CA ALA A 77 11.41 -14.75 -2.35
C ALA A 77 10.55 -15.51 -1.33
N LEU A 78 9.97 -14.81 -0.35
CA LEU A 78 9.11 -15.40 0.67
C LEU A 78 7.78 -15.89 0.09
N LEU A 79 7.13 -15.07 -0.73
CA LEU A 79 5.79 -15.36 -1.27
C LEU A 79 5.82 -16.42 -2.38
N ALA A 80 6.90 -16.51 -3.16
CA ALA A 80 7.08 -17.49 -4.21
C ALA A 80 7.77 -18.77 -3.73
N GLY A 81 8.43 -18.75 -2.57
CA GLY A 81 9.32 -19.82 -2.13
C GLY A 81 8.67 -21.03 -1.50
N GLY A 82 7.35 -21.01 -1.25
CA GLY A 82 6.60 -22.15 -0.69
C GLY A 82 6.65 -22.29 0.83
N SER A 83 7.46 -21.51 1.55
CA SER A 83 7.48 -21.50 3.02
C SER A 83 6.30 -20.74 3.62
N LEU A 84 5.79 -19.76 2.91
CA LEU A 84 4.61 -18.99 3.27
C LEU A 84 3.51 -19.28 2.26
N VAL A 85 2.46 -20.00 2.67
CA VAL A 85 1.36 -20.40 1.80
C VAL A 85 0.04 -19.81 2.28
N ASP A 86 -0.91 -19.69 1.37
CA ASP A 86 -2.25 -19.13 1.64
C ASP A 86 -2.18 -17.74 2.31
N PHE A 87 -1.11 -17.01 2.06
CA PHE A 87 -0.91 -15.67 2.64
C PHE A 87 -1.62 -14.61 1.80
N HIS A 88 -2.30 -13.71 2.48
CA HIS A 88 -2.89 -12.52 1.88
C HIS A 88 -3.07 -11.41 2.92
N GLU A 89 -3.16 -10.19 2.44
CA GLU A 89 -3.44 -9.00 3.23
C GLU A 89 -4.66 -8.29 2.66
N TRP A 90 -5.45 -7.66 3.52
CA TRP A 90 -6.63 -6.89 3.10
C TRP A 90 -6.88 -5.70 4.01
N SER A 91 -7.59 -4.69 3.50
CA SER A 91 -7.93 -3.50 4.27
C SER A 91 -9.12 -3.75 5.19
N LEU A 92 -9.05 -3.13 6.36
CA LEU A 92 -10.16 -2.93 7.28
C LEU A 92 -10.61 -1.47 7.22
N ALA A 93 -11.19 -0.93 8.28
CA ALA A 93 -11.63 0.46 8.30
C ALA A 93 -10.47 1.44 8.18
N GLY A 94 -10.64 2.47 7.36
CA GLY A 94 -9.64 3.50 7.17
C GLY A 94 -10.25 4.81 6.69
N ARG A 95 -9.44 5.87 6.76
CA ARG A 95 -9.81 7.21 6.32
C ARG A 95 -8.96 7.62 5.13
N ILE A 96 -9.63 8.17 4.13
CA ILE A 96 -8.97 8.77 2.96
C ILE A 96 -9.18 10.29 3.02
N ASP A 97 -8.08 11.03 2.94
CA ASP A 97 -8.08 12.48 2.81
C ASP A 97 -7.46 12.84 1.46
N VAL A 98 -8.11 13.73 0.71
CA VAL A 98 -7.65 14.18 -0.61
C VAL A 98 -7.66 15.69 -0.66
N PHE A 99 -6.58 16.27 -1.17
CA PHE A 99 -6.51 17.69 -1.53
C PHE A 99 -5.73 17.84 -2.84
N GLY A 100 -6.42 18.25 -3.91
CA GLY A 100 -5.78 18.42 -5.21
C GLY A 100 -5.06 17.16 -5.67
N ASP A 101 -3.75 17.24 -5.76
CA ASP A 101 -2.89 16.19 -6.30
C ASP A 101 -2.19 15.36 -5.21
N ILE A 102 -2.60 15.49 -3.96
CA ILE A 102 -2.10 14.69 -2.85
C ILE A 102 -3.23 13.98 -2.12
N ALA A 103 -2.93 12.81 -1.58
CA ALA A 103 -3.88 12.04 -0.79
C ALA A 103 -3.16 11.24 0.28
N ALA A 104 -3.90 10.85 1.31
CA ALA A 104 -3.44 9.95 2.35
C ALA A 104 -4.54 8.95 2.71
N TRP A 105 -4.12 7.73 3.00
CA TRP A 105 -4.95 6.73 3.65
C TRP A 105 -4.29 6.36 4.98
N PHE A 106 -5.07 6.43 6.05
CA PHE A 106 -4.67 5.93 7.36
C PHE A 106 -5.71 4.93 7.80
N GLY A 107 -5.34 3.66 7.83
CA GLY A 107 -6.32 2.62 8.03
C GLY A 107 -5.74 1.32 8.55
N ALA A 108 -6.64 0.52 9.08
CA ALA A 108 -6.34 -0.81 9.59
C ALA A 108 -6.23 -1.81 8.44
N TYR A 109 -5.41 -2.82 8.63
CA TYR A 109 -5.28 -3.96 7.73
C TYR A 109 -5.16 -5.25 8.53
N ALA A 110 -5.42 -6.36 7.87
CA ALA A 110 -5.24 -7.69 8.41
C ALA A 110 -4.43 -8.54 7.44
N LYS A 111 -3.77 -9.54 7.98
CA LYS A 111 -3.01 -10.53 7.22
C LYS A 111 -3.18 -11.89 7.85
N GLU A 112 -3.15 -12.94 7.02
CA GLU A 112 -3.13 -14.31 7.50
C GLU A 112 -2.47 -15.23 6.47
N GLY A 113 -1.99 -16.37 6.92
CA GLY A 113 -1.39 -17.39 6.09
C GLY A 113 -0.85 -18.54 6.94
N VAL A 114 -0.05 -19.39 6.30
CA VAL A 114 0.64 -20.49 6.96
C VAL A 114 2.14 -20.39 6.64
N HIS A 115 2.97 -20.23 7.67
CA HIS A 115 4.42 -20.11 7.53
C HIS A 115 5.09 -21.32 8.15
N ASP A 116 5.83 -22.09 7.33
CA ASP A 116 6.50 -23.33 7.75
C ASP A 116 5.56 -24.30 8.48
N GLY A 117 4.32 -24.42 7.99
CA GLY A 117 3.30 -25.29 8.56
C GLY A 117 2.54 -24.72 9.75
N GLU A 118 2.88 -23.51 10.22
CA GLU A 118 2.22 -22.88 11.36
C GLU A 118 1.30 -21.76 10.90
N PRO A 119 0.02 -21.75 11.33
CA PRO A 119 -0.87 -20.63 11.05
C PRO A 119 -0.29 -19.32 11.60
N THR A 120 -0.34 -18.27 10.79
CA THR A 120 0.10 -16.94 11.16
C THR A 120 -1.00 -15.94 10.82
N ALA A 121 -1.21 -14.96 11.68
CA ALA A 121 -2.16 -13.90 11.47
C ALA A 121 -1.70 -12.64 12.21
N GLY A 122 -2.12 -11.48 11.71
CA GLY A 122 -1.82 -10.22 12.36
C GLY A 122 -2.74 -9.12 11.85
N ARG A 123 -2.76 -8.02 12.61
CA ARG A 123 -3.46 -6.80 12.24
C ARG A 123 -2.60 -5.61 12.61
N GLY A 124 -2.82 -4.50 11.95
CA GLY A 124 -2.12 -3.27 12.25
C GLY A 124 -2.74 -2.08 11.55
N MET A 125 -1.97 -1.00 11.56
CA MET A 125 -2.31 0.25 10.86
C MET A 125 -1.24 0.57 9.83
N LYS A 126 -1.68 1.07 8.68
CA LYS A 126 -0.78 1.61 7.66
C LYS A 126 -1.12 3.08 7.39
N SER A 127 -0.07 3.86 7.24
CA SER A 127 -0.13 5.23 6.72
C SER A 127 0.42 5.21 5.30
N VAL A 128 -0.41 5.59 4.34
CA VAL A 128 -0.05 5.58 2.91
C VAL A 128 -0.22 6.98 2.36
N GLN A 129 0.83 7.51 1.74
CA GLN A 129 0.79 8.80 1.05
C GLN A 129 0.80 8.56 -0.46
N LEU A 130 -0.05 9.29 -1.17
CA LEU A 130 -0.19 9.18 -2.61
C LEU A 130 -0.10 10.55 -3.26
N VAL A 131 0.36 10.55 -4.50
CA VAL A 131 0.39 11.74 -5.34
C VAL A 131 -0.21 11.42 -6.71
N ARG A 132 -0.87 12.41 -7.31
CA ARG A 132 -1.36 12.30 -8.68
C ARG A 132 -0.21 12.52 -9.64
N THR A 133 -0.02 11.60 -10.57
CA THR A 133 0.96 11.69 -11.66
C THR A 133 0.24 11.68 -13.00
N PRO A 134 0.93 11.92 -14.12
CA PRO A 134 0.32 11.78 -15.45
C PRO A 134 -0.26 10.38 -15.72
N GLU A 135 0.25 9.34 -15.06
CA GLU A 135 -0.24 7.97 -15.16
C GLU A 135 -1.29 7.60 -14.11
N GLY A 136 -1.73 8.56 -13.29
CA GLY A 136 -2.70 8.36 -12.21
C GLY A 136 -2.08 8.44 -10.82
N TRP A 137 -2.84 8.03 -9.82
CA TRP A 137 -2.38 8.05 -8.44
C TRP A 137 -1.28 7.02 -8.20
N ARG A 138 -0.19 7.45 -7.53
CA ARG A 138 0.95 6.60 -7.18
C ARG A 138 1.30 6.78 -5.72
N ILE A 139 1.79 5.72 -5.09
CA ILE A 139 2.19 5.74 -3.68
C ILE A 139 3.60 6.32 -3.58
N SER A 140 3.76 7.32 -2.72
CA SER A 140 5.04 7.98 -2.46
C SER A 140 5.70 7.49 -1.16
N ALA A 141 4.91 7.06 -0.18
CA ALA A 141 5.42 6.59 1.11
C ALA A 141 4.41 5.67 1.78
N VAL A 142 4.92 4.67 2.48
CA VAL A 142 4.14 3.77 3.34
C VAL A 142 4.90 3.60 4.65
N ALA A 143 4.18 3.67 5.77
CA ALA A 143 4.69 3.24 7.06
C ALA A 143 3.63 2.38 7.73
N TRP A 144 4.05 1.37 8.51
CA TRP A 144 3.09 0.56 9.23
C TRP A 144 3.61 0.13 10.59
N ASP A 145 2.65 -0.15 11.47
CA ASP A 145 2.88 -0.74 12.78
C ASP A 145 1.81 -1.80 13.04
N ASP A 146 2.18 -2.89 13.69
CA ASP A 146 1.30 -4.01 13.95
C ASP A 146 0.87 -4.07 15.42
N GLU A 147 -0.31 -4.65 15.67
CA GLU A 147 -0.75 -4.95 17.02
C GLU A 147 0.29 -5.81 17.75
N ARG A 148 0.48 -5.49 19.02
CA ARG A 148 1.34 -6.22 19.94
C ARG A 148 0.88 -5.93 21.38
N PRO A 149 1.42 -6.61 22.40
CA PRO A 149 1.04 -6.31 23.78
C PRO A 149 1.14 -4.81 24.09
N GLY A 150 0.04 -4.22 24.54
CA GLY A 150 -0.08 -2.79 24.83
C GLY A 150 -0.47 -1.91 23.66
N LEU A 151 -0.59 -2.46 22.45
CA LEU A 151 -1.00 -1.71 21.26
C LEU A 151 -2.02 -2.52 20.45
N THR A 152 -3.27 -2.09 20.47
CA THR A 152 -4.36 -2.71 19.74
C THR A 152 -5.03 -1.70 18.81
N LEU A 153 -5.66 -2.20 17.73
CA LEU A 153 -6.40 -1.34 16.81
C LEU A 153 -7.50 -0.57 17.57
N PRO A 154 -7.75 0.70 17.17
CA PRO A 154 -8.89 1.43 17.71
C PRO A 154 -10.19 0.71 17.34
N HIS A 155 -11.12 0.64 18.28
CA HIS A 155 -12.46 0.13 18.01
C HIS A 155 -13.21 1.15 17.18
N ALA A 156 -13.77 0.69 16.09
CA ALA A 156 -14.67 1.50 15.27
C ALA A 156 -16.01 1.69 15.99
#